data_4fabb6ddb534ffc20bce3329d847cb3c
#
_entry.id   4fabb6ddb534ffc20bce3329d847cb3c
#
_cell.length_a   1.000
_cell.length_b   1.000
_cell.length_c   1.000
_cell.angle_alpha   90.00
_cell.angle_beta   90.00
_cell.angle_gamma   90.00
#
_symmetry.space_group_name_H-M   'P 1'
#
loop_
_entity.id
_entity.type
_entity.pdbx_description
1 polymer ?
#
loop_
_entity_poly.entity_id
_entity_poly.type
_entity_poly.pdbx_seq_one_letter_code
_entity_poly.pdbx_strand_id
1 'polypeptide(L)'
;MQIAAGSTSGIVEIARASTRQGVEIEMRLVGKVFESHDEEYLQVDITASHSMSLRVSPMPGVEVTSALVVSRIADVLAAEPGLQSCDRLPCARLRVLQPAV
;
A
#
# COMPACT_ATOMS: atom_id res chain seq x y z
N MET A 1 0.29 -25.47 -6.25
CA MET A 1 0.34 -25.81 -4.81
C MET A 1 -1.06 -26.19 -4.37
N GLN A 2 -1.27 -27.32 -3.68
CA GLN A 2 -2.58 -27.68 -3.15
C GLN A 2 -2.71 -27.18 -1.73
N ILE A 3 -3.78 -26.43 -1.46
CA ILE A 3 -4.14 -25.96 -0.12
C ILE A 3 -5.19 -26.91 0.43
N ALA A 4 -4.96 -27.47 1.61
CA ALA A 4 -5.85 -28.44 2.23
C ALA A 4 -7.21 -27.78 2.55
N ALA A 5 -8.29 -28.57 2.45
CA ALA A 5 -9.61 -28.10 2.87
C ALA A 5 -9.59 -27.65 4.34
N GLY A 6 -10.18 -26.51 4.64
CA GLY A 6 -10.17 -25.89 5.96
C GLY A 6 -8.95 -25.00 6.26
N SER A 7 -7.98 -24.92 5.36
CA SER A 7 -6.84 -23.99 5.46
C SER A 7 -7.17 -22.65 4.82
N THR A 8 -6.55 -21.57 5.34
CA THR A 8 -6.68 -20.24 4.76
C THR A 8 -5.85 -20.11 3.49
N SER A 9 -6.44 -19.69 2.39
CA SER A 9 -5.75 -19.44 1.11
C SER A 9 -5.41 -17.95 0.90
N GLY A 10 -5.99 -17.08 1.71
CA GLY A 10 -5.77 -15.64 1.62
C GLY A 10 -6.62 -14.86 2.61
N ILE A 11 -6.39 -13.56 2.64
CA ILE A 11 -7.15 -12.60 3.44
C ILE A 11 -7.64 -11.48 2.54
N VAL A 12 -8.76 -10.89 2.90
CA VAL A 12 -9.26 -9.64 2.31
C VAL A 12 -9.53 -8.67 3.44
N GLU A 13 -8.87 -7.52 3.38
CA GLU A 13 -9.10 -6.42 4.29
C GLU A 13 -9.80 -5.29 3.55
N ILE A 14 -10.83 -4.72 4.18
CA ILE A 14 -11.58 -3.59 3.63
C ILE A 14 -11.63 -2.49 4.67
N ALA A 15 -11.08 -1.32 4.33
CA ALA A 15 -11.20 -0.12 5.13
C ALA A 15 -12.08 0.89 4.40
N ARG A 16 -12.99 1.53 5.13
CA ARG A 16 -13.88 2.57 4.59
C ARG A 16 -13.74 3.84 5.41
N ALA A 17 -13.75 4.97 4.73
CA ALA A 17 -13.75 6.28 5.34
C ALA A 17 -14.60 7.24 4.50
N SER A 18 -15.14 8.27 5.16
CA SER A 18 -15.77 9.39 4.49
C SER A 18 -15.13 10.70 4.95
N THR A 19 -14.96 11.63 4.04
CA THR A 19 -14.45 12.96 4.36
C THR A 19 -15.60 13.90 4.72
N ARG A 20 -15.27 15.03 5.37
CA ARG A 20 -16.25 16.08 5.65
C ARG A 20 -16.86 16.72 4.38
N GLN A 21 -16.16 16.60 3.27
CA GLN A 21 -16.61 17.07 1.95
C GLN A 21 -17.49 16.06 1.21
N GLY A 22 -17.79 14.90 1.84
CA GLY A 22 -18.64 13.87 1.25
C GLY A 22 -17.92 12.94 0.28
N VAL A 23 -16.60 12.88 0.31
CA VAL A 23 -15.85 11.88 -0.46
C VAL A 23 -15.82 10.57 0.31
N GLU A 24 -16.32 9.51 -0.32
CA GLU A 24 -16.23 8.16 0.20
C GLU A 24 -14.94 7.50 -0.30
N ILE A 25 -14.24 6.82 0.61
CA ILE A 25 -12.99 6.12 0.34
C ILE A 25 -13.19 4.67 0.75
N GLU A 26 -12.94 3.74 -0.16
CA GLU A 26 -12.81 2.33 0.15
C GLU A 26 -11.42 1.86 -0.27
N MET A 27 -10.71 1.25 0.66
CA MET A 27 -9.46 0.55 0.40
C MET A 27 -9.68 -0.94 0.57
N ARG A 28 -9.24 -1.71 -0.41
CA ARG A 28 -9.30 -3.16 -0.38
C ARG A 28 -7.92 -3.74 -0.59
N LEU A 29 -7.44 -4.48 0.40
CA LEU A 29 -6.21 -5.25 0.31
C LEU A 29 -6.58 -6.73 0.17
N VAL A 30 -5.99 -7.38 -0.82
CA VAL A 30 -6.12 -8.82 -1.03
C VAL A 30 -4.75 -9.45 -0.94
N GLY A 31 -4.53 -10.23 0.12
CA GLY A 31 -3.35 -11.09 0.27
C GLY A 31 -3.77 -12.53 0.05
N LYS A 32 -3.13 -13.22 -0.89
CA LYS A 32 -3.43 -14.62 -1.19
C LYS A 32 -2.19 -15.40 -1.58
N VAL A 33 -2.30 -16.71 -1.57
CA VAL A 33 -1.30 -17.57 -2.23
C VAL A 33 -1.43 -17.35 -3.74
N PHE A 34 -0.37 -16.84 -4.37
CA PHE A 34 -0.34 -16.56 -5.80
C PHE A 34 -0.13 -17.85 -6.61
N GLU A 35 -0.88 -17.97 -7.69
CA GLU A 35 -0.70 -18.98 -8.74
C GLU A 35 0.01 -18.35 -9.95
N SER A 36 0.45 -19.15 -10.89
CA SER A 36 1.25 -18.70 -12.05
C SER A 36 0.53 -17.71 -12.98
N HIS A 37 -0.79 -17.62 -12.90
CA HIS A 37 -1.61 -16.70 -13.69
C HIS A 37 -2.04 -15.46 -12.92
N ASP A 38 -1.70 -15.39 -11.62
CA ASP A 38 -2.01 -14.23 -10.80
C ASP A 38 -0.99 -13.11 -11.03
N GLU A 39 -1.45 -11.89 -10.93
CA GLU A 39 -0.64 -10.70 -11.09
C GLU A 39 -0.89 -9.75 -9.91
N GLU A 40 0.19 -9.23 -9.33
CA GLU A 40 0.09 -8.17 -8.34
C GLU A 40 -0.15 -6.84 -9.05
N TYR A 41 -1.09 -6.06 -8.54
CA TYR A 41 -1.39 -4.73 -9.06
C TYR A 41 -1.89 -3.77 -7.98
N LEU A 42 -1.71 -2.49 -8.26
CA LEU A 42 -2.38 -1.39 -7.58
C LEU A 42 -3.41 -0.78 -8.53
N GLN A 43 -4.64 -0.58 -8.07
CA GLN A 43 -5.66 0.11 -8.83
C GLN A 43 -6.32 1.19 -7.98
N VAL A 44 -6.54 2.35 -8.59
CA VAL A 44 -7.27 3.46 -8.00
C VAL A 44 -8.41 3.83 -8.95
N ASP A 45 -9.64 3.68 -8.49
CA ASP A 45 -10.84 4.10 -9.21
C ASP A 45 -11.41 5.35 -8.54
N ILE A 46 -11.60 6.38 -9.34
CA ILE A 46 -12.20 7.65 -8.91
C ILE A 46 -13.53 7.80 -9.63
N THR A 47 -14.61 7.86 -8.88
CA THR A 47 -15.96 8.11 -9.40
C THR A 47 -16.38 9.53 -9.04
N ALA A 48 -16.58 10.35 -10.06
CA ALA A 48 -17.00 11.74 -9.95
C ALA A 48 -17.88 12.10 -11.18
N SER A 49 -18.00 13.37 -11.49
CA SER A 49 -18.62 13.83 -12.76
C SER A 49 -17.94 13.21 -13.99
N HIS A 50 -16.65 12.95 -13.90
CA HIS A 50 -15.86 12.17 -14.86
C HIS A 50 -15.12 11.09 -14.07
N SER A 51 -15.41 9.83 -14.40
CA SER A 51 -14.75 8.69 -13.75
C SER A 51 -13.38 8.43 -14.37
N MET A 52 -12.44 8.03 -13.52
CA MET A 52 -11.07 7.72 -13.91
C MET A 52 -10.64 6.43 -13.20
N SER A 53 -9.89 5.59 -13.91
CA SER A 53 -9.22 4.42 -13.33
C SER A 53 -7.72 4.48 -13.67
N LEU A 54 -6.90 4.29 -12.66
CA LEU A 54 -5.45 4.14 -12.80
C LEU A 54 -5.07 2.76 -12.31
N ARG A 55 -4.36 1.99 -13.14
CA ARG A 55 -3.83 0.68 -12.75
C ARG A 55 -2.33 0.63 -13.02
N VAL A 56 -1.60 0.16 -12.03
CA VAL A 56 -0.17 -0.15 -12.13
C VAL A 56 0.00 -1.65 -12.02
N SER A 57 0.52 -2.28 -13.05
CA SER A 57 0.71 -3.72 -13.16
C SER A 57 1.89 -4.01 -14.11
N PRO A 58 2.75 -4.98 -13.83
CA PRO A 58 2.84 -5.67 -12.55
C PRO A 58 3.31 -4.77 -11.41
N MET A 59 2.87 -5.06 -10.20
CA MET A 59 3.32 -4.36 -9.00
C MET A 59 4.24 -5.30 -8.21
N PRO A 60 5.55 -5.04 -8.16
CA PRO A 60 6.47 -5.87 -7.39
C PRO A 60 6.33 -5.55 -5.89
N GLY A 61 5.34 -6.18 -5.22
CA GLY A 61 4.90 -5.82 -3.88
C GLY A 61 6.00 -5.91 -2.82
N VAL A 62 6.87 -6.91 -2.91
CA VAL A 62 8.00 -7.08 -1.96
C VAL A 62 9.01 -5.95 -2.11
N GLU A 63 9.39 -5.62 -3.34
CA GLU A 63 10.37 -4.57 -3.65
C GLU A 63 9.83 -3.19 -3.28
N VAL A 64 8.56 -2.91 -3.60
CA VAL A 64 7.90 -1.65 -3.24
C VAL A 64 7.80 -1.50 -1.73
N THR A 65 7.42 -2.55 -1.01
CA THR A 65 7.36 -2.53 0.45
C THR A 65 8.73 -2.31 1.06
N SER A 66 9.75 -2.99 0.56
CA SER A 66 11.14 -2.81 1.02
C SER A 66 11.63 -1.38 0.79
N ALA A 67 11.37 -0.82 -0.38
CA ALA A 67 11.73 0.55 -0.72
C ALA A 67 11.01 1.57 0.19
N LEU A 68 9.73 1.33 0.50
CA LEU A 68 8.98 2.16 1.45
C LEU A 68 9.59 2.12 2.85
N VAL A 69 9.92 0.95 3.37
CA VAL A 69 10.56 0.81 4.69
C VAL A 69 11.88 1.58 4.74
N VAL A 70 12.74 1.40 3.74
CA VAL A 70 14.03 2.11 3.67
C VAL A 70 13.83 3.63 3.59
N SER A 71 12.88 4.10 2.79
CA SER A 71 12.62 5.54 2.65
C SER A 71 12.09 6.20 3.93
N ARG A 72 11.49 5.40 4.83
CA ARG A 72 10.95 5.87 6.12
C ARG A 72 11.98 5.98 7.23
N ILE A 73 13.16 5.38 7.09
CA ILE A 73 14.20 5.39 8.14
C ILE A 73 14.50 6.83 8.61
N ALA A 74 14.70 7.75 7.68
CA ALA A 74 15.00 9.13 8.02
C ALA A 74 13.82 9.87 8.71
N ASP A 75 12.58 9.54 8.37
CA ASP A 75 11.41 10.11 9.02
C ASP A 75 11.27 9.60 10.45
N VAL A 76 11.55 8.32 10.68
CA VAL A 76 11.55 7.71 12.03
C VAL A 76 12.66 8.27 12.89
N LEU A 77 13.86 8.47 12.34
CA LEU A 77 14.99 9.09 13.06
C LEU A 77 14.73 10.54 13.46
N ALA A 78 13.93 11.26 12.69
CA ALA A 78 13.56 12.66 12.97
C ALA A 78 12.31 12.79 13.85
N ALA A 79 11.61 11.72 14.13
CA ALA A 79 10.40 11.72 14.93
C ALA A 79 10.70 11.78 16.43
N GLU A 80 9.72 12.21 17.23
CA GLU A 80 9.81 12.16 18.67
C GLU A 80 9.97 10.72 19.18
N PRO A 81 10.74 10.49 20.25
CA PRO A 81 10.90 9.16 20.82
C PRO A 81 9.58 8.52 21.20
N GLY A 82 9.44 7.23 20.92
CA GLY A 82 8.27 6.44 21.28
C GLY A 82 7.62 5.74 20.08
N LEU A 83 6.44 5.17 20.31
CA LEU A 83 5.66 4.53 19.24
C LEU A 83 5.05 5.61 18.35
N GLN A 84 5.42 5.61 17.07
CA GLN A 84 4.89 6.52 16.05
C GLN A 84 3.98 5.74 15.10
N SER A 85 2.78 6.24 14.89
CA SER A 85 1.85 5.72 13.88
C SER A 85 2.08 6.42 12.52
N CYS A 86 1.71 5.75 11.44
CA CYS A 86 1.95 6.25 10.08
C CYS A 86 1.27 7.59 9.78
N ASP A 87 0.18 7.92 10.46
CA ASP A 87 -0.55 9.19 10.34
C ASP A 87 0.19 10.38 10.98
N ARG A 88 1.12 10.10 11.90
CA ARG A 88 1.97 11.11 12.55
C ARG A 88 3.29 11.37 11.83
N LEU A 89 3.67 10.46 10.95
CA LEU A 89 4.86 10.64 10.12
C LEU A 89 4.51 11.42 8.85
N PRO A 90 5.47 12.16 8.25
CA PRO A 90 5.25 12.81 6.96
C PRO A 90 4.78 11.81 5.89
N CYS A 91 4.06 12.25 4.87
CA CYS A 91 3.73 11.40 3.73
C CYS A 91 5.01 10.80 3.12
N ALA A 92 4.93 9.53 2.73
CA ALA A 92 6.05 8.86 2.07
C ALA A 92 6.44 9.63 0.80
N ARG A 93 7.73 9.89 0.63
CA ARG A 93 8.28 10.61 -0.53
C ARG A 93 9.53 9.92 -1.02
N LEU A 94 9.74 10.00 -2.34
CA LEU A 94 10.99 9.54 -2.92
C LEU A 94 12.15 10.37 -2.35
N ARG A 95 13.14 9.69 -1.80
CA ARG A 95 14.41 10.29 -1.37
C ARG A 95 15.47 9.86 -2.35
N VAL A 96 16.02 10.81 -3.08
CA VAL A 96 17.22 10.58 -3.88
C VAL A 96 18.39 10.56 -2.91
N LEU A 97 19.04 9.41 -2.76
CA LEU A 97 20.29 9.32 -2.03
C LEU A 97 21.33 10.13 -2.83
N GLN A 98 21.75 11.27 -2.31
CA GLN A 98 22.90 11.95 -2.87
C GLN A 98 24.12 11.06 -2.61
N PRO A 99 24.92 10.73 -3.62
CA PRO A 99 26.20 10.06 -3.37
C PRO A 99 26.99 10.93 -2.39
N ALA A 100 27.55 10.27 -1.38
CA ALA A 100 28.49 10.94 -0.48
C ALA A 100 29.64 11.47 -1.34
N VAL A 101 29.86 12.78 -1.31
CA VAL A 101 30.97 13.46 -1.97
C VAL A 101 32.24 13.16 -1.18
#